data_7e17024663e6ec50ca3a3d2d7bf58208
#
_entry.id   7e17024663e6ec50ca3a3d2d7bf58208
#
_cell.length_a   1.000
_cell.length_b   1.000
_cell.length_c   1.000
_cell.angle_alpha   90.00
_cell.angle_beta   90.00
_cell.angle_gamma   90.00
#
_symmetry.space_group_name_H-M   'P 1'
#
loop_
_entity.id
_entity.type
_entity.pdbx_description
1 polymer ?
#
loop_
_entity_poly.entity_id
_entity_poly.type
_entity_poly.pdbx_seq_one_letter_code
_entity_poly.pdbx_strand_id
1 'polypeptide(L)'
;MSIYAIGDLHLSLDPRIDKPMDIFGPNWRAHHLQVQENWLAKVKEDDTVIIVGDISWGLRLDEAMLDLTWISKLPGFKVITKGNHDLWWTSTNKLNTLFENIYFLQNKGIYLEKENAYICGTRGWITPGTRDFDSHDEKIYKRELLRLKMSLDDVANQKKYRPDTENASIIAAIHYPPASSKAGSGFTEMLSENKVEKCVYGHLHGLKDQRNCIRGIIDNVEYSLVALDYINADPVKIK
;
A
#
# COMPACT_ATOMS: atom_id res chain seq x y z
N MET A 1 8.45 -16.32 9.32
CA MET A 1 8.44 -15.26 8.30
C MET A 1 7.48 -14.20 8.75
N SER A 2 7.76 -12.95 8.45
CA SER A 2 6.99 -11.79 8.91
C SER A 2 6.50 -10.98 7.73
N ILE A 3 5.38 -10.27 7.92
CA ILE A 3 4.91 -9.27 6.96
C ILE A 3 5.15 -7.89 7.56
N TYR A 4 5.83 -7.04 6.83
CA TYR A 4 6.04 -5.62 7.16
C TYR A 4 5.23 -4.73 6.22
N ALA A 5 5.03 -3.48 6.59
CA ALA A 5 4.39 -2.50 5.72
C ALA A 5 5.08 -1.13 5.82
N ILE A 6 5.11 -0.43 4.70
CA ILE A 6 5.58 0.95 4.53
C ILE A 6 4.82 1.58 3.36
N GLY A 7 4.69 2.88 3.30
CA GLY A 7 4.10 3.60 2.17
C GLY A 7 4.83 4.89 1.86
N ASP A 8 4.44 5.51 0.74
CA ASP A 8 4.82 6.89 0.41
C ASP A 8 6.35 7.08 0.34
N LEU A 9 7.02 6.18 -0.39
CA LEU A 9 8.48 6.23 -0.54
C LEU A 9 8.94 7.48 -1.30
N HIS A 10 8.11 7.99 -2.22
CA HIS A 10 8.36 9.22 -2.98
C HIS A 10 9.79 9.31 -3.51
N LEU A 11 10.28 8.22 -4.10
CA LEU A 11 11.63 8.14 -4.65
C LEU A 11 11.77 9.00 -5.91
N SER A 12 12.97 9.51 -6.14
CA SER A 12 13.36 10.29 -7.31
C SER A 12 14.84 10.07 -7.63
N LEU A 13 15.24 8.80 -7.74
CA LEU A 13 16.64 8.42 -7.95
C LEU A 13 17.11 8.64 -9.40
N ASP A 14 16.17 8.75 -10.34
CA ASP A 14 16.51 9.11 -11.71
C ASP A 14 16.88 10.61 -11.78
N PRO A 15 18.08 10.96 -12.27
CA PRO A 15 18.52 12.36 -12.33
C PRO A 15 17.68 13.25 -13.23
N ARG A 16 16.78 12.68 -14.05
CA ARG A 16 15.81 13.45 -14.83
C ARG A 16 14.64 13.98 -13.99
N ILE A 17 14.45 13.45 -12.76
CA ILE A 17 13.34 13.82 -11.88
C ILE A 17 13.81 14.88 -10.90
N ASP A 18 13.35 16.12 -11.09
CA ASP A 18 13.57 17.21 -10.14
C ASP A 18 12.39 17.32 -9.16
N LYS A 19 12.41 16.50 -8.11
CA LYS A 19 11.40 16.46 -7.04
C LYS A 19 12.08 16.29 -5.69
N PRO A 20 12.73 17.36 -5.17
CA PRO A 20 13.39 17.30 -3.87
C PRO A 20 12.35 17.19 -2.75
N MET A 21 12.37 16.06 -2.02
CA MET A 21 11.45 15.84 -0.89
C MET A 21 11.84 16.60 0.37
N ASP A 22 13.06 17.05 0.49
CA ASP A 22 13.58 17.82 1.64
C ASP A 22 12.88 19.16 1.87
N ILE A 23 12.17 19.70 0.86
CA ILE A 23 11.30 20.88 1.01
C ILE A 23 10.14 20.63 2.00
N PHE A 24 9.77 19.37 2.24
CA PHE A 24 8.72 18.99 3.19
C PHE A 24 9.23 18.77 4.61
N GLY A 25 10.52 18.97 4.85
CA GLY A 25 11.12 18.93 6.16
C GLY A 25 12.35 18.02 6.27
N PRO A 26 13.07 18.11 7.41
CA PRO A 26 14.35 17.43 7.59
C PRO A 26 14.25 15.88 7.52
N ASN A 27 13.10 15.31 7.86
CA ASN A 27 12.87 13.86 7.82
C ASN A 27 12.86 13.29 6.39
N TRP A 28 12.73 14.15 5.37
CA TRP A 28 12.74 13.78 3.98
C TRP A 28 14.12 13.88 3.33
N ARG A 29 15.10 14.42 4.06
CA ARG A 29 16.47 14.56 3.54
C ARG A 29 17.12 13.19 3.40
N ALA A 30 17.48 12.83 2.15
CA ALA A 30 18.06 11.53 1.84
C ALA A 30 17.29 10.35 2.44
N HIS A 31 15.96 10.46 2.53
CA HIS A 31 15.07 9.52 3.19
C HIS A 31 15.20 8.08 2.66
N HIS A 32 15.55 7.90 1.38
CA HIS A 32 15.80 6.58 0.81
C HIS A 32 16.96 5.84 1.51
N LEU A 33 18.00 6.54 1.99
CA LEU A 33 19.10 5.92 2.76
C LEU A 33 18.61 5.49 4.14
N GLN A 34 17.76 6.29 4.78
CA GLN A 34 17.16 5.94 6.06
C GLN A 34 16.22 4.74 5.93
N VAL A 35 15.39 4.71 4.87
CA VAL A 35 14.58 3.53 4.55
C VAL A 35 15.46 2.30 4.38
N GLN A 36 16.54 2.40 3.62
CA GLN A 36 17.45 1.27 3.38
C GLN A 36 18.06 0.76 4.67
N GLU A 37 18.58 1.65 5.53
CA GLU A 37 19.18 1.29 6.81
C GLU A 37 18.17 0.56 7.71
N ASN A 38 16.98 1.13 7.92
CA ASN A 38 15.93 0.56 8.75
C ASN A 38 15.40 -0.77 8.17
N TRP A 39 15.25 -0.84 6.84
CA TRP A 39 14.81 -2.06 6.16
C TRP A 39 15.81 -3.20 6.35
N LEU A 40 17.11 -2.95 6.10
CA LEU A 40 18.17 -3.94 6.26
C LEU A 40 18.34 -4.42 7.72
N ALA A 41 18.01 -3.56 8.68
CA ALA A 41 18.04 -3.92 10.10
C ALA A 41 16.93 -4.90 10.52
N LYS A 42 15.81 -4.94 9.80
CA LYS A 42 14.60 -5.68 10.22
C LYS A 42 14.17 -6.79 9.28
N VAL A 43 14.17 -6.51 7.97
CA VAL A 43 13.60 -7.37 6.95
C VAL A 43 14.63 -8.39 6.47
N LYS A 44 14.22 -9.65 6.44
CA LYS A 44 15.04 -10.77 5.95
C LYS A 44 14.58 -11.19 4.55
N GLU A 45 15.39 -11.98 3.87
CA GLU A 45 15.10 -12.49 2.50
C GLU A 45 13.77 -13.25 2.41
N ASP A 46 13.39 -13.95 3.49
CA ASP A 46 12.16 -14.73 3.55
C ASP A 46 10.92 -13.97 4.02
N ASP A 47 11.06 -12.69 4.36
CA ASP A 47 9.94 -11.86 4.80
C ASP A 47 9.24 -11.20 3.61
N THR A 48 8.03 -10.70 3.83
CA THR A 48 7.27 -9.93 2.84
C THR A 48 7.12 -8.47 3.29
N VAL A 49 7.22 -7.53 2.37
CA VAL A 49 6.94 -6.11 2.64
C VAL A 49 5.84 -5.59 1.73
N ILE A 50 4.78 -5.09 2.33
CA ILE A 50 3.69 -4.40 1.64
C ILE A 50 4.08 -2.92 1.49
N ILE A 51 4.06 -2.40 0.25
CA ILE A 51 4.33 -0.98 -0.02
C ILE A 51 3.05 -0.34 -0.56
N VAL A 52 2.47 0.57 0.22
CA VAL A 52 1.11 1.07 -0.03
C VAL A 52 1.07 2.35 -0.89
N GLY A 53 1.73 2.31 -2.05
CA GLY A 53 1.65 3.37 -3.05
C GLY A 53 2.60 4.54 -2.84
N ASP A 54 2.54 5.47 -3.79
CA ASP A 54 3.40 6.64 -3.90
C ASP A 54 4.89 6.27 -3.84
N ILE A 55 5.27 5.42 -4.79
CA ILE A 55 6.59 4.79 -4.87
C ILE A 55 7.61 5.74 -5.45
N SER A 56 7.29 6.33 -6.60
CA SER A 56 8.20 7.11 -7.43
C SER A 56 7.54 8.35 -8.01
N TRP A 57 8.29 9.43 -8.08
CA TRP A 57 7.90 10.65 -8.79
C TRP A 57 8.06 10.56 -10.32
N GLY A 58 8.51 9.44 -10.86
CA GLY A 58 8.55 9.23 -12.31
C GLY A 58 7.16 9.42 -12.93
N LEU A 59 7.09 10.09 -14.08
CA LEU A 59 5.85 10.24 -14.84
C LEU A 59 5.63 9.07 -15.78
N ARG A 60 6.72 8.42 -16.19
CA ARG A 60 6.72 7.27 -17.09
C ARG A 60 7.50 6.13 -16.47
N LEU A 61 7.22 4.91 -16.93
CA LEU A 61 7.82 3.70 -16.40
C LEU A 61 9.36 3.71 -16.50
N ASP A 62 9.93 4.22 -17.60
CA ASP A 62 11.38 4.30 -17.76
C ASP A 62 12.04 5.25 -16.75
N GLU A 63 11.34 6.26 -16.28
CA GLU A 63 11.80 7.16 -15.22
C GLU A 63 11.73 6.51 -13.85
N ALA A 64 10.69 5.69 -13.56
CA ALA A 64 10.54 4.98 -12.30
C ALA A 64 11.46 3.76 -12.16
N MET A 65 12.12 3.31 -13.25
CA MET A 65 12.89 2.06 -13.24
C MET A 65 14.08 2.07 -12.28
N LEU A 66 14.73 3.21 -12.04
CA LEU A 66 15.83 3.30 -11.06
C LEU A 66 15.30 3.09 -9.64
N ASP A 67 14.15 3.68 -9.31
CA ASP A 67 13.49 3.54 -8.02
C ASP A 67 13.03 2.09 -7.79
N LEU A 68 12.37 1.49 -8.78
CA LEU A 68 11.92 0.10 -8.71
C LEU A 68 13.10 -0.88 -8.62
N THR A 69 14.20 -0.62 -9.33
CA THR A 69 15.42 -1.42 -9.26
C THR A 69 16.07 -1.30 -7.88
N TRP A 70 16.05 -0.11 -7.28
CA TRP A 70 16.55 0.08 -5.92
C TRP A 70 15.70 -0.73 -4.91
N ILE A 71 14.37 -0.67 -5.01
CA ILE A 71 13.46 -1.46 -4.17
C ILE A 71 13.70 -2.97 -4.37
N SER A 72 13.91 -3.43 -5.60
CA SER A 72 14.12 -4.85 -5.89
C SER A 72 15.37 -5.43 -5.22
N LYS A 73 16.38 -4.60 -4.96
CA LYS A 73 17.63 -5.00 -4.29
C LYS A 73 17.50 -5.10 -2.77
N LEU A 74 16.45 -4.55 -2.18
CA LEU A 74 16.17 -4.70 -0.75
C LEU A 74 15.69 -6.13 -0.46
N PRO A 75 16.03 -6.73 0.70
CA PRO A 75 15.62 -8.09 1.04
C PRO A 75 14.08 -8.24 1.15
N GLY A 76 13.63 -9.46 1.01
CA GLY A 76 12.22 -9.84 1.11
C GLY A 76 11.44 -9.74 -0.19
N PHE A 77 10.25 -10.35 -0.23
CA PHE A 77 9.28 -10.23 -1.31
C PHE A 77 8.44 -8.97 -1.14
N LYS A 78 8.19 -8.19 -2.20
CA LYS A 78 7.46 -6.93 -2.13
C LYS A 78 6.09 -7.09 -2.79
N VAL A 79 5.04 -6.62 -2.09
CA VAL A 79 3.69 -6.46 -2.65
C VAL A 79 3.37 -4.98 -2.70
N ILE A 80 3.23 -4.42 -3.90
CA ILE A 80 3.10 -2.98 -4.12
C ILE A 80 1.71 -2.64 -4.62
N THR A 81 1.00 -1.73 -3.97
CA THR A 81 -0.22 -1.10 -4.49
C THR A 81 0.11 0.24 -5.14
N LYS A 82 -0.77 0.69 -6.05
CA LYS A 82 -0.62 1.99 -6.70
C LYS A 82 -1.01 3.13 -5.77
N GLY A 83 -0.21 4.22 -5.73
CA GLY A 83 -0.59 5.50 -5.15
C GLY A 83 -1.13 6.51 -6.17
N ASN A 84 -1.42 7.73 -5.74
CA ASN A 84 -1.91 8.77 -6.65
C ASN A 84 -0.78 9.45 -7.44
N HIS A 85 0.42 9.47 -6.92
CA HIS A 85 1.60 10.00 -7.60
C HIS A 85 2.29 8.98 -8.53
N ASP A 86 1.92 7.70 -8.48
CA ASP A 86 2.47 6.68 -9.36
C ASP A 86 1.90 6.79 -10.79
N LEU A 87 2.20 7.90 -11.49
CA LEU A 87 1.74 8.17 -12.85
C LEU A 87 2.38 7.22 -13.88
N TRP A 88 3.57 6.71 -13.59
CA TRP A 88 4.31 5.71 -14.36
C TRP A 88 3.62 4.34 -14.42
N TRP A 89 2.66 4.07 -13.52
CA TRP A 89 1.98 2.79 -13.40
C TRP A 89 1.23 2.41 -14.67
N THR A 90 1.56 1.29 -15.25
CA THR A 90 0.92 0.70 -16.42
C THR A 90 0.12 -0.57 -16.04
N SER A 91 -0.17 -1.46 -16.97
CA SER A 91 -0.89 -2.70 -16.66
C SER A 91 -0.06 -3.59 -15.73
N THR A 92 -0.71 -4.20 -14.74
CA THR A 92 -0.03 -5.12 -13.81
C THR A 92 0.52 -6.35 -14.51
N ASN A 93 -0.07 -6.78 -15.62
CA ASN A 93 0.48 -7.86 -16.44
C ASN A 93 1.89 -7.53 -16.95
N LYS A 94 2.13 -6.27 -17.36
CA LYS A 94 3.46 -5.82 -17.77
C LYS A 94 4.38 -5.62 -16.54
N LEU A 95 3.88 -4.98 -15.48
CA LEU A 95 4.69 -4.70 -14.29
C LEU A 95 5.19 -5.98 -13.62
N ASN A 96 4.35 -7.01 -13.54
CA ASN A 96 4.67 -8.30 -12.91
C ASN A 96 5.66 -9.16 -13.73
N THR A 97 6.12 -8.67 -14.88
CA THR A 97 7.22 -9.32 -15.62
C THR A 97 8.57 -8.66 -15.40
N LEU A 98 8.63 -7.55 -14.65
CA LEU A 98 9.86 -6.74 -14.51
C LEU A 98 10.82 -7.29 -13.44
N PHE A 99 10.29 -7.85 -12.36
CA PHE A 99 11.08 -8.29 -11.20
C PHE A 99 10.47 -9.58 -10.62
N GLU A 100 11.32 -10.53 -10.24
CA GLU A 100 10.88 -11.81 -9.65
C GLU A 100 10.39 -11.65 -8.20
N ASN A 101 10.90 -10.66 -7.48
CA ASN A 101 10.62 -10.42 -6.05
C ASN A 101 9.72 -9.20 -5.79
N ILE A 102 9.01 -8.72 -6.80
CA ILE A 102 8.01 -7.65 -6.68
C ILE A 102 6.70 -8.08 -7.36
N TYR A 103 5.60 -7.99 -6.62
CA TYR A 103 4.25 -8.18 -7.14
C TYR A 103 3.47 -6.87 -7.10
N PHE A 104 3.00 -6.41 -8.25
CA PHE A 104 2.17 -5.21 -8.37
C PHE A 104 0.70 -5.60 -8.27
N LEU A 105 0.09 -5.19 -7.16
CA LEU A 105 -1.26 -5.59 -6.78
C LEU A 105 -2.31 -4.61 -7.34
N GLN A 106 -3.23 -5.13 -8.14
CA GLN A 106 -4.43 -4.41 -8.59
C GLN A 106 -5.51 -5.39 -9.05
N ASN A 107 -6.74 -5.26 -8.55
CA ASN A 107 -7.91 -6.06 -8.91
C ASN A 107 -7.78 -7.58 -8.63
N LYS A 108 -6.71 -8.00 -8.01
CA LYS A 108 -6.35 -9.38 -7.68
C LYS A 108 -5.96 -9.46 -6.21
N GLY A 109 -5.98 -10.68 -5.66
CA GLY A 109 -5.31 -11.01 -4.42
C GLY A 109 -4.07 -11.85 -4.67
N ILE A 110 -3.14 -11.87 -3.72
CA ILE A 110 -2.00 -12.79 -3.74
C ILE A 110 -1.95 -13.57 -2.43
N TYR A 111 -1.75 -14.87 -2.52
CA TYR A 111 -1.50 -15.73 -1.36
C TYR A 111 -0.01 -15.84 -1.08
N LEU A 112 0.36 -15.52 0.13
CA LEU A 112 1.71 -15.67 0.68
C LEU A 112 1.75 -16.97 1.47
N GLU A 113 2.30 -18.01 0.87
CA GLU A 113 2.28 -19.36 1.42
C GLU A 113 3.01 -19.44 2.76
N LYS A 114 4.18 -18.86 2.84
CA LYS A 114 5.03 -18.88 4.02
C LYS A 114 4.41 -18.17 5.24
N GLU A 115 3.69 -17.09 5.02
CA GLU A 115 3.02 -16.28 6.04
C GLU A 115 1.59 -16.76 6.32
N ASN A 116 1.06 -17.65 5.50
CA ASN A 116 -0.33 -18.08 5.52
C ASN A 116 -1.29 -16.86 5.53
N ALA A 117 -1.14 -16.00 4.53
CA ALA A 117 -1.89 -14.77 4.42
C ALA A 117 -2.23 -14.42 2.97
N TYR A 118 -3.40 -13.84 2.75
CA TYR A 118 -3.78 -13.18 1.51
C TYR A 118 -3.56 -11.69 1.62
N ILE A 119 -2.99 -11.08 0.59
CA ILE A 119 -2.94 -9.64 0.44
C ILE A 119 -3.91 -9.24 -0.66
N CYS A 120 -4.83 -8.33 -0.36
CA CYS A 120 -5.76 -7.71 -1.30
C CYS A 120 -5.61 -6.18 -1.23
N GLY A 121 -6.23 -5.45 -2.15
CA GLY A 121 -6.17 -4.00 -2.04
C GLY A 121 -6.55 -3.22 -3.30
N THR A 122 -6.48 -1.91 -3.15
CA THR A 122 -6.74 -0.92 -4.19
C THR A 122 -5.96 0.36 -3.89
N ARG A 123 -5.91 1.29 -4.85
CA ARG A 123 -5.43 2.62 -4.57
C ARG A 123 -6.28 3.35 -3.52
N GLY A 124 -7.60 3.12 -3.52
CA GLY A 124 -8.54 3.91 -2.76
C GLY A 124 -8.77 5.30 -3.36
N TRP A 125 -9.54 6.10 -2.66
CA TRP A 125 -9.81 7.51 -2.96
C TRP A 125 -10.36 8.21 -1.72
N ILE A 126 -10.43 9.57 -1.75
CA ILE A 126 -11.14 10.34 -0.73
C ILE A 126 -12.57 9.83 -0.61
N THR A 127 -13.10 9.82 0.62
CA THR A 127 -14.40 9.23 0.95
C THR A 127 -15.50 10.28 1.07
N PRO A 128 -16.77 9.94 0.84
CA PRO A 128 -17.89 10.85 1.09
C PRO A 128 -17.82 11.45 2.49
N GLY A 129 -18.15 12.74 2.61
CA GLY A 129 -18.01 13.50 3.87
C GLY A 129 -16.64 14.15 4.07
N THR A 130 -15.65 13.86 3.19
CA THR A 130 -14.43 14.66 3.13
C THR A 130 -14.77 16.06 2.60
N ARG A 131 -14.09 17.08 3.14
CA ARG A 131 -14.25 18.45 2.66
C ARG A 131 -13.97 18.50 1.15
N ASP A 132 -14.77 19.25 0.43
CA ASP A 132 -14.65 19.47 -1.02
C ASP A 132 -14.86 18.20 -1.88
N PHE A 133 -15.46 17.11 -1.32
CA PHE A 133 -15.84 15.92 -2.07
C PHE A 133 -16.93 16.27 -3.09
N ASP A 134 -16.69 16.00 -4.38
CA ASP A 134 -17.58 16.37 -5.47
C ASP A 134 -18.06 15.17 -6.31
N SER A 135 -18.76 15.45 -7.41
CA SER A 135 -19.28 14.41 -8.32
C SER A 135 -18.18 13.70 -9.13
N HIS A 136 -17.02 14.33 -9.32
CA HIS A 136 -15.85 13.68 -9.95
C HIS A 136 -15.24 12.68 -8.99
N ASP A 137 -15.08 13.08 -7.72
CA ASP A 137 -14.56 12.22 -6.66
C ASP A 137 -15.48 11.01 -6.44
N GLU A 138 -16.81 11.22 -6.49
CA GLU A 138 -17.76 10.12 -6.37
C GLU A 138 -17.58 9.04 -7.46
N LYS A 139 -17.29 9.44 -8.69
CA LYS A 139 -17.02 8.48 -9.79
C LYS A 139 -15.74 7.68 -9.53
N ILE A 140 -14.67 8.36 -9.05
CA ILE A 140 -13.42 7.71 -8.73
C ILE A 140 -13.59 6.79 -7.52
N TYR A 141 -14.24 7.25 -6.46
CA TYR A 141 -14.54 6.49 -5.27
C TYR A 141 -15.29 5.17 -5.60
N LYS A 142 -16.38 5.25 -6.38
CA LYS A 142 -17.13 4.07 -6.83
C LYS A 142 -16.25 3.11 -7.64
N ARG A 143 -15.39 3.62 -8.51
CA ARG A 143 -14.44 2.79 -9.27
C ARG A 143 -13.44 2.09 -8.36
N GLU A 144 -12.91 2.77 -7.35
CA GLU A 144 -11.95 2.16 -6.42
C GLU A 144 -12.62 1.15 -5.47
N LEU A 145 -13.89 1.37 -5.07
CA LEU A 145 -14.70 0.36 -4.39
C LEU A 145 -14.86 -0.90 -5.24
N LEU A 146 -15.18 -0.74 -6.53
CA LEU A 146 -15.27 -1.89 -7.44
C LEU A 146 -13.94 -2.64 -7.56
N ARG A 147 -12.81 -1.92 -7.60
CA ARG A 147 -11.47 -2.53 -7.63
C ARG A 147 -11.14 -3.31 -6.37
N LEU A 148 -11.48 -2.75 -5.19
CA LEU A 148 -11.35 -3.47 -3.93
C LEU A 148 -12.21 -4.73 -3.93
N LYS A 149 -13.47 -4.61 -4.38
CA LYS A 149 -14.37 -5.77 -4.51
C LYS A 149 -13.76 -6.85 -5.40
N MET A 150 -13.24 -6.49 -6.56
CA MET A 150 -12.58 -7.46 -7.46
C MET A 150 -11.41 -8.15 -6.78
N SER A 151 -10.60 -7.43 -6.01
CA SER A 151 -9.47 -7.97 -5.28
C SER A 151 -9.90 -8.94 -4.17
N LEU A 152 -10.96 -8.62 -3.44
CA LEU A 152 -11.55 -9.48 -2.40
C LEU A 152 -12.27 -10.70 -2.99
N ASP A 153 -13.00 -10.53 -4.08
CA ASP A 153 -13.64 -11.65 -4.80
C ASP A 153 -12.59 -12.65 -5.33
N ASP A 154 -11.44 -12.15 -5.79
CA ASP A 154 -10.32 -13.00 -6.21
C ASP A 154 -9.74 -13.80 -5.03
N VAL A 155 -9.57 -13.18 -3.85
CA VAL A 155 -9.17 -13.88 -2.62
C VAL A 155 -10.19 -14.96 -2.25
N ALA A 156 -11.49 -14.64 -2.27
CA ALA A 156 -12.55 -15.59 -1.95
C ALA A 156 -12.56 -16.79 -2.93
N ASN A 157 -12.35 -16.51 -4.22
CA ASN A 157 -12.21 -17.55 -5.23
C ASN A 157 -10.99 -18.43 -5.00
N GLN A 158 -9.82 -17.84 -4.70
CA GLN A 158 -8.61 -18.60 -4.39
C GLN A 158 -8.83 -19.52 -3.17
N LYS A 159 -9.42 -19.02 -2.07
CA LYS A 159 -9.76 -19.83 -0.89
C LYS A 159 -10.68 -21.00 -1.24
N LYS A 160 -11.68 -20.80 -2.10
CA LYS A 160 -12.59 -21.86 -2.53
C LYS A 160 -11.88 -23.03 -3.22
N TYR A 161 -10.83 -22.75 -4.00
CA TYR A 161 -10.05 -23.78 -4.70
C TYR A 161 -8.81 -24.24 -3.93
N ARG A 162 -8.53 -23.62 -2.78
CA ARG A 162 -7.44 -23.98 -1.85
C ARG A 162 -7.97 -24.11 -0.42
N PRO A 163 -8.67 -25.20 -0.08
CA PRO A 163 -9.26 -25.39 1.25
C PRO A 163 -8.23 -25.36 2.39
N ASP A 164 -6.98 -25.68 2.08
CA ASP A 164 -5.82 -25.60 2.99
C ASP A 164 -5.57 -24.16 3.49
N THR A 165 -6.08 -23.15 2.78
CA THR A 165 -5.91 -21.72 3.10
C THR A 165 -7.15 -21.09 3.77
N GLU A 166 -8.16 -21.86 4.18
CA GLU A 166 -9.40 -21.32 4.74
C GLU A 166 -9.13 -20.40 5.95
N ASN A 167 -8.19 -20.81 6.81
CA ASN A 167 -7.79 -20.04 7.99
C ASN A 167 -6.66 -19.03 7.72
N ALA A 168 -6.30 -18.79 6.47
CA ALA A 168 -5.32 -17.77 6.14
C ALA A 168 -5.85 -16.36 6.44
N SER A 169 -5.04 -15.53 7.07
CA SER A 169 -5.33 -14.12 7.34
C SER A 169 -5.57 -13.36 6.04
N ILE A 170 -6.44 -12.35 6.07
CA ILE A 170 -6.63 -11.42 4.95
C ILE A 170 -6.15 -10.05 5.40
N ILE A 171 -5.19 -9.49 4.66
CA ILE A 171 -4.62 -8.15 4.90
C ILE A 171 -4.92 -7.28 3.68
N ALA A 172 -5.53 -6.12 3.91
CA ALA A 172 -5.79 -5.14 2.86
C ALA A 172 -4.67 -4.09 2.80
N ALA A 173 -4.25 -3.76 1.59
CA ALA A 173 -3.30 -2.70 1.29
C ALA A 173 -4.02 -1.62 0.46
N ILE A 174 -4.28 -0.46 1.05
CA ILE A 174 -4.99 0.65 0.40
C ILE A 174 -4.11 1.90 0.51
N HIS A 175 -3.90 2.65 -0.59
CA HIS A 175 -3.06 3.84 -0.48
C HIS A 175 -3.77 4.98 0.26
N TYR A 176 -4.99 5.37 -0.19
CA TYR A 176 -5.77 6.39 0.51
C TYR A 176 -6.31 5.87 1.85
N PRO A 177 -6.51 6.74 2.85
CA PRO A 177 -7.21 6.35 4.07
C PRO A 177 -8.56 5.70 3.74
N PRO A 178 -8.88 4.53 4.31
CA PRO A 178 -10.13 3.84 4.02
C PRO A 178 -11.38 4.60 4.53
N ALA A 179 -11.20 5.54 5.46
CA ALA A 179 -12.24 6.46 5.92
C ALA A 179 -11.66 7.80 6.35
N SER A 180 -12.42 8.87 6.18
CA SER A 180 -12.08 10.23 6.65
C SER A 180 -12.43 10.47 8.13
N SER A 181 -13.22 9.58 8.72
CA SER A 181 -13.67 9.66 10.11
C SER A 181 -14.03 8.27 10.64
N LYS A 182 -14.32 8.20 11.96
CA LYS A 182 -14.81 6.96 12.59
C LYS A 182 -16.20 6.50 12.11
N ALA A 183 -16.93 7.33 11.37
CA ALA A 183 -18.21 6.95 10.78
C ALA A 183 -18.07 5.88 9.67
N GLY A 184 -16.85 5.61 9.25
CA GLY A 184 -16.60 4.59 8.23
C GLY A 184 -16.83 5.07 6.80
N SER A 185 -16.81 4.14 5.87
CA SER A 185 -17.06 4.34 4.44
C SER A 185 -17.38 3.00 3.79
N GLY A 186 -17.75 3.00 2.50
CA GLY A 186 -17.91 1.74 1.75
C GLY A 186 -16.62 0.89 1.69
N PHE A 187 -15.43 1.48 1.85
CA PHE A 187 -14.19 0.69 2.00
C PHE A 187 -14.19 -0.08 3.32
N THR A 188 -14.45 0.60 4.46
CA THR A 188 -14.44 -0.04 5.78
C THR A 188 -15.53 -1.09 5.93
N GLU A 189 -16.74 -0.84 5.40
CA GLU A 189 -17.82 -1.80 5.34
C GLU A 189 -17.42 -3.06 4.58
N MET A 190 -16.88 -2.88 3.37
CA MET A 190 -16.43 -4.00 2.53
C MET A 190 -15.31 -4.81 3.18
N LEU A 191 -14.35 -4.17 3.86
CA LEU A 191 -13.29 -4.87 4.57
C LEU A 191 -13.83 -5.72 5.72
N SER A 192 -14.75 -5.18 6.52
CA SER A 192 -15.37 -5.90 7.65
C SER A 192 -16.23 -7.07 7.17
N GLU A 193 -17.08 -6.86 6.16
CA GLU A 193 -17.94 -7.92 5.57
C GLU A 193 -17.13 -9.09 5.00
N ASN A 194 -15.93 -8.82 4.46
CA ASN A 194 -15.05 -9.85 3.92
C ASN A 194 -14.03 -10.39 4.94
N LYS A 195 -14.22 -10.11 6.24
CA LYS A 195 -13.38 -10.62 7.34
C LYS A 195 -11.90 -10.29 7.16
N VAL A 196 -11.60 -9.11 6.64
CA VAL A 196 -10.24 -8.60 6.59
C VAL A 196 -9.78 -8.35 8.01
N GLU A 197 -8.64 -8.91 8.40
CA GLU A 197 -8.12 -8.76 9.77
C GLU A 197 -7.38 -7.43 9.95
N LYS A 198 -6.64 -7.01 8.94
CA LYS A 198 -5.81 -5.79 8.99
C LYS A 198 -5.91 -5.00 7.70
N CYS A 199 -5.90 -3.69 7.83
CA CYS A 199 -5.79 -2.75 6.70
C CYS A 199 -4.63 -1.80 6.95
N VAL A 200 -3.64 -1.81 6.05
CA VAL A 200 -2.53 -0.86 6.05
C VAL A 200 -2.74 0.18 4.96
N TYR A 201 -2.45 1.43 5.27
CA TYR A 201 -2.65 2.53 4.33
C TYR A 201 -1.62 3.65 4.52
N GLY A 202 -1.48 4.54 3.54
CA GLY A 202 -0.53 5.64 3.48
C GLY A 202 -1.20 6.99 3.23
N HIS A 203 -0.60 7.79 2.32
CA HIS A 203 -1.13 9.03 1.77
C HIS A 203 -1.14 10.24 2.72
N LEU A 204 -1.29 10.06 4.02
CA LEU A 204 -1.39 11.16 4.97
C LEU A 204 -0.02 11.63 5.45
N HIS A 205 0.33 12.84 5.08
CA HIS A 205 1.60 13.47 5.47
C HIS A 205 1.41 14.61 6.44
N GLY A 206 2.39 14.74 7.36
CA GLY A 206 2.42 15.79 8.35
C GLY A 206 1.43 15.61 9.50
N LEU A 207 1.76 16.25 10.63
CA LEU A 207 1.04 16.05 11.91
C LEU A 207 -0.45 16.37 11.86
N LYS A 208 -0.87 17.32 11.02
CA LYS A 208 -2.28 17.76 10.96
C LYS A 208 -3.18 16.65 10.41
N ASP A 209 -2.78 16.02 9.31
CA ASP A 209 -3.58 14.99 8.63
C ASP A 209 -3.49 13.66 9.37
N GLN A 210 -2.31 13.35 9.92
CA GLN A 210 -2.07 12.14 10.69
C GLN A 210 -2.81 12.07 12.03
N ARG A 211 -3.16 13.23 12.66
CA ARG A 211 -3.90 13.25 13.94
C ARG A 211 -5.30 12.67 13.84
N ASN A 212 -5.96 12.85 12.73
CA ASN A 212 -7.37 12.49 12.53
C ASN A 212 -7.55 11.19 11.71
N CYS A 213 -6.48 10.44 11.48
CA CYS A 213 -6.54 9.21 10.71
C CYS A 213 -7.22 8.07 11.48
N ILE A 214 -7.85 7.16 10.75
CA ILE A 214 -8.45 5.94 11.32
C ILE A 214 -7.35 4.99 11.82
N ARG A 215 -7.41 4.58 13.08
CA ARG A 215 -6.40 3.69 13.71
C ARG A 215 -7.01 2.77 14.74
N GLY A 216 -6.34 1.62 14.95
CA GLY A 216 -6.80 0.61 15.89
C GLY A 216 -7.89 -0.27 15.32
N ILE A 217 -8.58 -1.00 16.16
CA ILE A 217 -9.60 -1.97 15.76
C ILE A 217 -10.97 -1.29 15.65
N ILE A 218 -11.56 -1.34 14.48
CA ILE A 218 -12.91 -0.85 14.18
C ILE A 218 -13.60 -1.93 13.35
N ASP A 219 -14.79 -2.37 13.77
CA ASP A 219 -15.59 -3.41 13.12
C ASP A 219 -14.77 -4.69 12.81
N ASN A 220 -13.95 -5.12 13.77
CA ASN A 220 -13.03 -6.26 13.71
C ASN A 220 -11.89 -6.15 12.69
N VAL A 221 -11.64 -4.98 12.11
CA VAL A 221 -10.50 -4.71 11.24
C VAL A 221 -9.50 -3.82 11.99
N GLU A 222 -8.22 -4.20 12.02
CA GLU A 222 -7.14 -3.40 12.57
C GLU A 222 -6.58 -2.45 11.51
N TYR A 223 -6.72 -1.14 11.70
CA TYR A 223 -6.25 -0.11 10.78
C TYR A 223 -4.91 0.48 11.23
N SER A 224 -3.95 0.56 10.29
CA SER A 224 -2.62 1.11 10.56
C SER A 224 -2.18 2.06 9.44
N LEU A 225 -1.84 3.30 9.80
CA LEU A 225 -1.17 4.24 8.91
C LEU A 225 0.32 3.88 8.86
N VAL A 226 0.85 3.71 7.64
CA VAL A 226 2.26 3.33 7.39
C VAL A 226 2.97 4.29 6.42
N ALA A 227 2.49 5.55 6.35
CA ALA A 227 3.16 6.60 5.58
C ALA A 227 4.58 6.84 6.12
N LEU A 228 5.55 7.01 5.24
CA LEU A 228 6.98 7.07 5.53
C LEU A 228 7.33 8.03 6.69
N ASP A 229 6.82 9.25 6.63
CA ASP A 229 7.09 10.28 7.65
C ASP A 229 6.40 10.00 8.98
N TYR A 230 5.28 9.25 8.97
CA TYR A 230 4.58 8.83 10.18
C TYR A 230 5.34 7.73 10.94
N ILE A 231 5.93 6.80 10.22
CA ILE A 231 6.68 5.66 10.79
C ILE A 231 8.20 5.91 10.87
N ASN A 232 8.66 7.15 10.61
CA ASN A 232 10.08 7.53 10.60
C ASN A 232 10.94 6.64 9.68
N ALA A 233 10.44 6.37 8.47
CA ALA A 233 11.09 5.52 7.46
C ALA A 233 11.40 4.09 7.95
N ASP A 234 10.73 3.60 8.98
CA ASP A 234 11.00 2.33 9.65
C ASP A 234 9.86 1.33 9.40
N PRO A 235 10.04 0.28 8.54
CA PRO A 235 8.99 -0.66 8.21
C PRO A 235 8.32 -1.27 9.46
N VAL A 236 7.00 -1.22 9.50
CA VAL A 236 6.19 -1.69 10.63
C VAL A 236 5.84 -3.16 10.45
N LYS A 237 6.09 -3.98 11.46
CA LYS A 237 5.67 -5.39 11.46
C LYS A 237 4.15 -5.49 11.58
N ILE A 238 3.51 -6.20 10.62
CA ILE A 238 2.06 -6.40 10.54
C ILE A 238 1.69 -7.82 10.97
N LYS A 239 2.52 -8.81 10.63
CA LYS A 239 2.30 -10.21 11.00
C LYS A 239 3.61 -10.94 11.27
#